data_655f368bdddb4a29af2ad6aca12cc4fa
#
_entry.id   655f368bdddb4a29af2ad6aca12cc4fa
#
_cell.length_a   1.000
_cell.length_b   1.000
_cell.length_c   1.000
_cell.angle_alpha   90.00
_cell.angle_beta   90.00
_cell.angle_gamma   90.00
#
_symmetry.space_group_name_H-M   'P 1'
#
loop_
_entity.id
_entity.type
_entity.pdbx_description
1 polymer ?
#
loop_
_entity_poly.entity_id
_entity_poly.type
_entity_poly.pdbx_seq_one_letter_code
_entity_poly.pdbx_strand_id
1 'polypeptide(L)'
;MPDAAPLITQCPILHRDRFIIVINKPAGVLSHPNSARLEPKNRAAFEGKYDLDSRCFDGPAGKVWLIHRLDQDTSGALLAALDEKTAERCRALFEEDAIQKHYLALVRGSLPPKDTWLDYLGTARAGGSVRTQVIKGRPPNAELRYEVKAHHAQERLSLLDIHLITGKTHQIRVQATSRQHPLAGDDVYGDFSMNKRLRQSLGLKRLALHAHRLEFKHPASGLKTVIEAPLPEDLAGVFGALGFAC
;
A
#
# COMPACT_ATOMS: atom_id res chain seq x y z
N MET A 1 -19.85 20.63 -26.62
CA MET A 1 -18.77 20.42 -25.63
C MET A 1 -17.76 19.49 -26.27
N PRO A 2 -16.49 19.85 -26.44
CA PRO A 2 -15.52 18.87 -26.92
C PRO A 2 -15.50 17.69 -25.92
N ASP A 3 -15.64 16.47 -26.42
CA ASP A 3 -15.50 15.26 -25.63
C ASP A 3 -14.17 15.31 -24.91
N ALA A 4 -14.21 15.29 -23.57
CA ALA A 4 -12.98 15.22 -22.78
C ALA A 4 -12.22 13.96 -23.18
N ALA A 5 -10.91 14.09 -23.46
CA ALA A 5 -10.08 12.94 -23.78
C ALA A 5 -10.25 11.84 -22.73
N PRO A 6 -10.35 10.56 -23.12
CA PRO A 6 -10.57 9.47 -22.18
C PRO A 6 -9.45 9.41 -21.14
N LEU A 7 -9.82 9.31 -19.86
CA LEU A 7 -8.89 9.24 -18.76
C LEU A 7 -8.38 7.80 -18.59
N ILE A 8 -7.10 7.65 -18.34
CA ILE A 8 -6.49 6.37 -17.99
C ILE A 8 -6.74 6.00 -16.52
N THR A 9 -6.89 7.02 -15.67
CA THR A 9 -7.14 6.92 -14.22
C THR A 9 -7.78 8.21 -13.71
N GLN A 10 -8.53 8.11 -12.60
CA GLN A 10 -9.03 9.26 -11.84
C GLN A 10 -8.13 9.56 -10.61
N CYS A 11 -7.12 8.74 -10.34
CA CYS A 11 -6.16 8.98 -9.27
C CYS A 11 -5.12 10.03 -9.69
N PRO A 12 -4.60 10.85 -8.77
CA PRO A 12 -3.51 11.78 -9.07
C PRO A 12 -2.30 11.05 -9.65
N ILE A 13 -1.75 11.55 -10.75
CA ILE A 13 -0.57 10.97 -11.40
C ILE A 13 0.67 11.60 -10.77
N LEU A 14 1.57 10.75 -10.23
CA LEU A 14 2.86 11.16 -9.66
C LEU A 14 3.97 11.21 -10.71
N HIS A 15 3.92 10.25 -11.62
CA HIS A 15 4.87 10.15 -12.73
C HIS A 15 4.21 9.46 -13.92
N ARG A 16 4.52 9.92 -15.13
CA ARG A 16 4.12 9.26 -16.36
C ARG A 16 5.13 9.55 -17.45
N ASP A 17 5.57 8.52 -18.14
CA ASP A 17 6.32 8.60 -19.38
C ASP A 17 5.72 7.65 -20.44
N ARG A 18 6.52 7.27 -21.44
CA ARG A 18 6.09 6.34 -22.50
C ARG A 18 5.91 4.90 -21.98
N PHE A 19 6.56 4.51 -20.90
CA PHE A 19 6.75 3.14 -20.44
C PHE A 19 5.98 2.81 -19.17
N ILE A 20 5.96 3.75 -18.22
CA ILE A 20 5.38 3.56 -16.89
C ILE A 20 4.43 4.69 -16.51
N ILE A 21 3.53 4.38 -15.60
CA ILE A 21 2.70 5.34 -14.88
C ILE A 21 2.74 5.01 -13.39
N VAL A 22 2.95 6.01 -12.56
CA VAL A 22 2.83 5.90 -11.09
C VAL A 22 1.75 6.86 -10.63
N ILE A 23 0.79 6.34 -9.89
CA ILE A 23 -0.33 7.12 -9.35
C ILE A 23 -0.28 7.18 -7.83
N ASN A 24 -0.83 8.23 -7.22
CA ASN A 24 -1.14 8.28 -5.80
C ASN A 24 -2.54 7.67 -5.58
N LYS A 25 -2.59 6.36 -5.32
CA LYS A 25 -3.86 5.67 -5.09
C LYS A 25 -4.49 6.16 -3.78
N PRO A 26 -5.71 6.69 -3.77
CA PRO A 26 -6.42 7.01 -2.54
C PRO A 26 -6.77 5.73 -1.74
N ALA A 27 -7.01 5.87 -0.44
CA ALA A 27 -7.65 4.83 0.35
C ALA A 27 -9.09 4.61 -0.13
N GLY A 28 -9.60 3.39 0.03
CA GLY A 28 -10.93 2.98 -0.44
C GLY A 28 -10.99 2.61 -1.92
N VAL A 29 -9.94 2.92 -2.71
CA VAL A 29 -9.83 2.55 -4.13
C VAL A 29 -9.14 1.20 -4.26
N LEU A 30 -9.70 0.28 -5.05
CA LEU A 30 -9.11 -1.02 -5.35
C LEU A 30 -7.94 -0.87 -6.33
N SER A 31 -6.84 -1.58 -6.09
CA SER A 31 -5.77 -1.68 -7.10
C SER A 31 -6.27 -2.38 -8.36
N HIS A 32 -7.12 -3.39 -8.20
CA HIS A 32 -7.84 -4.06 -9.29
C HIS A 32 -9.17 -4.64 -8.76
N PRO A 33 -10.17 -4.88 -9.63
CA PRO A 33 -11.40 -5.57 -9.24
C PRO A 33 -11.11 -6.97 -8.68
N ASN A 34 -11.83 -7.35 -7.63
CA ASN A 34 -11.72 -8.69 -7.04
C ASN A 34 -12.56 -9.75 -7.79
N SER A 35 -13.40 -9.33 -8.73
CA SER A 35 -14.24 -10.17 -9.57
C SER A 35 -14.36 -9.55 -10.96
N ALA A 36 -14.84 -10.33 -11.95
CA ALA A 36 -15.06 -9.83 -13.32
C ALA A 36 -16.06 -8.66 -13.41
N ARG A 37 -16.87 -8.45 -12.36
CA ARG A 37 -17.75 -7.28 -12.23
C ARG A 37 -17.32 -6.44 -11.04
N LEU A 38 -16.93 -5.20 -11.32
CA LEU A 38 -16.72 -4.19 -10.28
C LEU A 38 -18.11 -3.87 -9.70
N GLU A 39 -18.27 -3.99 -8.37
CA GLU A 39 -19.49 -3.49 -7.75
C GLU A 39 -19.60 -1.98 -7.97
N PRO A 40 -20.80 -1.43 -8.23
CA PRO A 40 -20.98 0.00 -8.57
C PRO A 40 -20.40 0.97 -7.55
N LYS A 41 -20.29 0.56 -6.29
CA LYS A 41 -19.69 1.35 -5.19
C LYS A 41 -18.16 1.31 -5.15
N ASN A 42 -17.53 0.38 -5.85
CA ASN A 42 -16.08 0.20 -5.81
C ASN A 42 -15.44 0.86 -7.04
N ARG A 43 -14.41 1.66 -6.79
CA ARG A 43 -13.60 2.28 -7.83
C ARG A 43 -12.27 1.54 -7.92
N ALA A 44 -11.81 1.30 -9.14
CA ALA A 44 -10.48 0.74 -9.39
C ALA A 44 -9.47 1.87 -9.69
N ALA A 45 -8.20 1.56 -9.52
CA ALA A 45 -7.09 2.49 -9.72
C ALA A 45 -6.97 2.99 -11.18
N PHE A 46 -7.36 2.14 -12.13
CA PHE A 46 -7.33 2.46 -13.56
C PHE A 46 -8.69 2.19 -14.20
N GLU A 47 -8.97 2.90 -15.29
CA GLU A 47 -10.19 2.75 -16.07
C GLU A 47 -10.08 1.56 -17.04
N GLY A 48 -11.20 0.89 -17.28
CA GLY A 48 -11.30 -0.18 -18.24
C GLY A 48 -11.65 -1.54 -17.64
N LYS A 49 -11.76 -2.54 -18.52
CA LYS A 49 -11.99 -3.94 -18.13
C LYS A 49 -10.69 -4.55 -17.66
N TYR A 50 -10.68 -5.13 -16.47
CA TYR A 50 -9.50 -5.79 -15.92
C TYR A 50 -9.49 -7.28 -16.28
N ASP A 51 -8.39 -7.72 -16.84
CA ASP A 51 -8.07 -9.13 -17.08
C ASP A 51 -7.15 -9.64 -15.96
N LEU A 52 -7.56 -10.72 -15.28
CA LEU A 52 -6.87 -11.26 -14.12
C LEU A 52 -5.56 -11.99 -14.49
N ASP A 53 -5.51 -12.62 -15.65
CA ASP A 53 -4.38 -13.45 -16.06
C ASP A 53 -3.22 -12.56 -16.51
N SER A 54 -3.48 -11.62 -17.39
CA SER A 54 -2.48 -10.64 -17.86
C SER A 54 -2.21 -9.52 -16.86
N ARG A 55 -3.10 -9.35 -15.86
CA ARG A 55 -3.12 -8.20 -14.92
C ARG A 55 -3.21 -6.86 -15.64
N CYS A 56 -4.00 -6.80 -16.69
CA CYS A 56 -4.12 -5.66 -17.56
C CYS A 56 -5.51 -5.01 -17.47
N PHE A 57 -5.55 -3.68 -17.38
CA PHE A 57 -6.73 -2.89 -17.65
C PHE A 57 -6.74 -2.54 -19.14
N ASP A 58 -7.84 -2.85 -19.85
CA ASP A 58 -8.08 -2.47 -21.23
C ASP A 58 -9.20 -1.43 -21.26
N GLY A 59 -8.81 -0.19 -21.41
CA GLY A 59 -9.70 0.97 -21.30
C GLY A 59 -9.63 1.89 -22.51
N PRO A 60 -10.52 2.90 -22.57
CA PRO A 60 -10.61 3.80 -23.71
C PRO A 60 -9.36 4.68 -23.91
N ALA A 61 -8.55 4.87 -22.88
CA ALA A 61 -7.29 5.61 -22.94
C ALA A 61 -6.05 4.71 -23.21
N GLY A 62 -6.27 3.43 -23.46
CA GLY A 62 -5.22 2.43 -23.70
C GLY A 62 -5.11 1.38 -22.62
N LYS A 63 -4.12 0.53 -22.77
CA LYS A 63 -3.85 -0.59 -21.85
C LYS A 63 -2.91 -0.19 -20.74
N VAL A 64 -3.17 -0.73 -19.52
CA VAL A 64 -2.33 -0.52 -18.34
C VAL A 64 -2.12 -1.85 -17.63
N TRP A 65 -0.86 -2.27 -17.48
CA TRP A 65 -0.48 -3.50 -16.80
C TRP A 65 -0.10 -3.22 -15.36
N LEU A 66 -0.87 -3.79 -14.44
CA LEU A 66 -0.59 -3.65 -13.01
C LEU A 66 0.65 -4.50 -12.64
N ILE A 67 1.61 -3.87 -11.98
CA ILE A 67 2.87 -4.52 -11.59
C ILE A 67 2.75 -5.09 -10.19
N HIS A 68 2.26 -4.30 -9.25
CA HIS A 68 2.01 -4.69 -7.87
C HIS A 68 0.65 -4.20 -7.41
N ARG A 69 0.30 -4.48 -6.17
CA ARG A 69 -0.97 -4.03 -5.59
C ARG A 69 -0.76 -3.42 -4.23
N LEU A 70 -1.62 -2.48 -3.89
CA LEU A 70 -1.87 -1.98 -2.54
C LEU A 70 -3.22 -2.52 -2.06
N ASP A 71 -3.38 -2.70 -0.76
CA ASP A 71 -4.68 -3.00 -0.16
C ASP A 71 -5.67 -1.86 -0.49
N GLN A 72 -6.97 -2.15 -0.46
CA GLN A 72 -8.00 -1.16 -0.76
C GLN A 72 -7.83 0.11 0.11
N ASP A 73 -7.60 -0.08 1.42
CA ASP A 73 -7.51 1.02 2.37
C ASP A 73 -6.11 1.61 2.53
N THR A 74 -5.10 1.03 1.88
CA THR A 74 -3.75 1.60 1.79
C THR A 74 -3.72 2.64 0.68
N SER A 75 -3.23 3.84 0.99
CA SER A 75 -2.99 4.90 0.00
C SER A 75 -1.53 4.91 -0.46
N GLY A 76 -1.23 5.65 -1.54
CA GLY A 76 0.14 5.94 -1.95
C GLY A 76 0.53 5.44 -3.33
N ALA A 77 1.84 5.38 -3.58
CA ALA A 77 2.42 5.10 -4.89
C ALA A 77 2.08 3.70 -5.41
N LEU A 78 1.41 3.64 -6.55
CA LEU A 78 1.07 2.42 -7.28
C LEU A 78 1.66 2.49 -8.68
N LEU A 79 2.61 1.59 -8.97
CA LEU A 79 3.31 1.50 -10.26
C LEU A 79 2.54 0.58 -11.22
N ALA A 80 2.40 1.04 -12.47
CA ALA A 80 1.90 0.25 -13.58
C ALA A 80 2.74 0.53 -14.84
N ALA A 81 2.68 -0.39 -15.80
CA ALA A 81 3.34 -0.25 -17.10
C ALA A 81 2.31 0.10 -18.19
N LEU A 82 2.79 0.77 -19.24
CA LEU A 82 1.98 1.20 -20.38
C LEU A 82 2.18 0.30 -21.63
N ASP A 83 3.05 -0.70 -21.53
CA ASP A 83 3.21 -1.77 -22.51
C ASP A 83 3.62 -3.07 -21.81
N GLU A 84 3.36 -4.21 -22.49
CA GLU A 84 3.52 -5.54 -21.92
C GLU A 84 5.00 -5.88 -21.64
N LYS A 85 5.91 -5.52 -22.54
CA LYS A 85 7.35 -5.76 -22.38
C LYS A 85 7.92 -5.01 -21.18
N THR A 86 7.46 -3.78 -20.95
CA THR A 86 7.81 -3.00 -19.75
C THR A 86 7.21 -3.64 -18.50
N ALA A 87 5.98 -4.18 -18.59
CA ALA A 87 5.36 -4.89 -17.46
C ALA A 87 6.18 -6.11 -17.03
N GLU A 88 6.64 -6.92 -17.99
CA GLU A 88 7.51 -8.08 -17.72
C GLU A 88 8.80 -7.66 -17.01
N ARG A 89 9.47 -6.63 -17.51
CA ARG A 89 10.70 -6.09 -16.88
C ARG A 89 10.44 -5.57 -15.46
N CYS A 90 9.36 -4.83 -15.26
CA CYS A 90 8.99 -4.37 -13.91
C CYS A 90 8.69 -5.51 -12.96
N ARG A 91 8.01 -6.58 -13.43
CA ARG A 91 7.74 -7.76 -12.61
C ARG A 91 9.03 -8.47 -12.19
N ALA A 92 9.98 -8.63 -13.12
CA ALA A 92 11.31 -9.17 -12.80
C ALA A 92 12.00 -8.36 -11.69
N LEU A 93 11.98 -7.02 -11.77
CA LEU A 93 12.53 -6.16 -10.72
C LEU A 93 11.83 -6.35 -9.35
N PHE A 94 10.53 -6.66 -9.34
CA PHE A 94 9.81 -6.99 -8.10
C PHE A 94 10.21 -8.37 -7.55
N GLU A 95 10.41 -9.37 -8.42
CA GLU A 95 10.83 -10.72 -8.04
C GLU A 95 12.26 -10.75 -7.49
N GLU A 96 13.13 -9.87 -8.00
CA GLU A 96 14.51 -9.68 -7.56
C GLU A 96 14.65 -8.75 -6.33
N ASP A 97 13.53 -8.31 -5.73
CA ASP A 97 13.49 -7.29 -4.66
C ASP A 97 14.25 -5.99 -5.01
N ALA A 98 14.39 -5.70 -6.30
CA ALA A 98 15.10 -4.53 -6.82
C ALA A 98 14.26 -3.23 -6.78
N ILE A 99 12.98 -3.32 -6.40
CA ILE A 99 12.11 -2.17 -6.14
C ILE A 99 11.96 -1.99 -4.63
N GLN A 100 12.55 -0.90 -4.12
CA GLN A 100 12.41 -0.54 -2.71
C GLN A 100 11.06 0.13 -2.49
N LYS A 101 10.32 -0.37 -1.51
CA LYS A 101 8.95 0.04 -1.16
C LYS A 101 8.96 0.56 0.27
N HIS A 102 8.70 1.85 0.44
CA HIS A 102 8.65 2.49 1.75
C HIS A 102 7.23 2.91 2.11
N TYR A 103 6.85 2.62 3.35
CA TYR A 103 5.52 2.92 3.88
C TYR A 103 5.61 3.72 5.17
N LEU A 104 4.75 4.71 5.32
CA LEU A 104 4.47 5.32 6.62
C LEU A 104 3.31 4.55 7.27
N ALA A 105 3.50 4.14 8.52
CA ALA A 105 2.49 3.41 9.29
C ALA A 105 2.41 3.96 10.72
N LEU A 106 1.19 4.28 11.18
CA LEU A 106 0.93 4.63 12.57
C LEU A 106 0.52 3.36 13.32
N VAL A 107 1.30 2.97 14.33
CA VAL A 107 1.08 1.74 15.10
C VAL A 107 0.90 2.00 16.58
N ARG A 108 0.24 1.08 17.30
CA ARG A 108 0.09 1.12 18.76
C ARG A 108 1.40 0.82 19.46
N GLY A 109 1.70 1.56 20.51
CA GLY A 109 2.76 1.27 21.47
C GLY A 109 4.09 1.94 21.14
N SER A 110 5.07 1.67 22.00
CA SER A 110 6.48 2.05 21.81
C SER A 110 7.25 0.87 21.26
N LEU A 111 8.10 1.11 20.28
CA LEU A 111 8.91 0.08 19.63
C LEU A 111 10.39 0.45 19.74
N PRO A 112 11.32 -0.53 19.60
CA PRO A 112 12.74 -0.24 19.38
C PRO A 112 12.93 0.74 18.21
N PRO A 113 13.98 1.59 18.25
CA PRO A 113 14.20 2.61 17.22
C PRO A 113 14.22 2.05 15.78
N LYS A 114 14.68 0.82 15.62
CA LYS A 114 14.68 0.05 14.36
C LYS A 114 14.68 -1.45 14.64
N ASP A 115 14.07 -2.21 13.74
CA ASP A 115 14.07 -3.69 13.83
C ASP A 115 13.76 -4.29 12.45
N THR A 116 13.93 -5.63 12.37
CA THR A 116 13.57 -6.45 11.20
C THR A 116 12.56 -7.50 11.63
N TRP A 117 11.41 -7.55 10.97
CA TRP A 117 10.39 -8.57 11.23
C TRP A 117 10.41 -9.65 10.17
N LEU A 118 10.68 -10.87 10.64
CA LEU A 118 10.73 -12.10 9.83
C LEU A 118 9.64 -13.04 10.31
N ASP A 119 8.72 -13.42 9.42
CA ASP A 119 7.63 -14.35 9.73
C ASP A 119 7.32 -15.25 8.56
N TYR A 120 6.69 -16.39 8.84
CA TYR A 120 5.96 -17.12 7.82
C TYR A 120 4.51 -16.68 7.82
N LEU A 121 4.08 -16.08 6.70
CA LEU A 121 2.69 -15.69 6.48
C LEU A 121 1.98 -16.73 5.62
N GLY A 122 0.85 -17.18 6.10
CA GLY A 122 -0.03 -18.11 5.39
C GLY A 122 -1.49 -17.73 5.57
N THR A 123 -2.38 -18.38 4.84
CA THR A 123 -3.81 -18.17 4.94
C THR A 123 -4.47 -19.22 5.82
N ALA A 124 -5.42 -18.80 6.64
CA ALA A 124 -6.29 -19.69 7.39
C ALA A 124 -7.75 -19.25 7.27
N ARG A 125 -8.64 -20.20 7.39
CA ARG A 125 -10.08 -19.94 7.49
C ARG A 125 -10.44 -19.63 8.93
N ALA A 126 -11.03 -18.46 9.16
CA ALA A 126 -11.55 -18.07 10.46
C ALA A 126 -12.92 -17.39 10.26
N GLY A 127 -13.96 -17.90 10.91
CA GLY A 127 -15.29 -17.31 10.85
C GLY A 127 -15.89 -17.22 9.43
N GLY A 128 -15.62 -18.21 8.56
CA GLY A 128 -16.14 -18.24 7.18
C GLY A 128 -15.34 -17.38 6.19
N SER A 129 -14.34 -16.60 6.63
CA SER A 129 -13.46 -15.81 5.77
C SER A 129 -12.03 -16.36 5.75
N VAL A 130 -11.33 -16.18 4.62
CA VAL A 130 -9.90 -16.50 4.50
C VAL A 130 -9.10 -15.26 4.90
N ARG A 131 -8.24 -15.40 5.93
CA ARG A 131 -7.39 -14.31 6.42
C ARG A 131 -5.92 -14.72 6.41
N THR A 132 -5.04 -13.76 6.15
CA THR A 132 -3.60 -13.94 6.34
C THR A 132 -3.27 -13.90 7.82
N GLN A 133 -2.37 -14.78 8.27
CA GLN A 133 -1.87 -14.83 9.65
C GLN A 133 -0.43 -15.30 9.71
N VAL A 134 0.25 -15.05 10.84
CA VAL A 134 1.57 -15.61 11.13
C VAL A 134 1.42 -17.07 11.53
N ILE A 135 2.19 -17.94 10.89
CA ILE A 135 2.26 -19.37 11.21
C ILE A 135 3.62 -19.64 11.82
N LYS A 136 3.64 -20.06 13.09
CA LYS A 136 4.86 -20.38 13.81
C LYS A 136 5.46 -21.71 13.34
N GLY A 137 6.79 -21.87 13.54
CA GLY A 137 7.50 -23.12 13.27
C GLY A 137 7.80 -23.39 11.80
N ARG A 138 7.68 -22.38 10.92
CA ARG A 138 8.08 -22.47 9.52
C ARG A 138 9.16 -21.44 9.18
N PRO A 139 10.05 -21.71 8.20
CA PRO A 139 11.01 -20.74 7.70
C PRO A 139 10.30 -19.48 7.21
N PRO A 140 10.83 -18.28 7.49
CA PRO A 140 10.20 -17.02 7.08
C PRO A 140 10.03 -16.93 5.56
N ASN A 141 8.89 -16.36 5.12
CA ASN A 141 8.61 -16.00 3.73
C ASN A 141 8.21 -14.53 3.59
N ALA A 142 8.26 -13.80 4.69
CA ALA A 142 7.88 -12.39 4.77
C ALA A 142 8.91 -11.63 5.61
N GLU A 143 9.48 -10.57 5.03
CA GLU A 143 10.46 -9.68 5.66
C GLU A 143 10.05 -8.23 5.48
N LEU A 144 10.11 -7.45 6.56
CA LEU A 144 10.12 -6.00 6.54
C LEU A 144 11.14 -5.47 7.53
N ARG A 145 11.62 -4.26 7.28
CA ARG A 145 12.49 -3.49 8.19
C ARG A 145 11.80 -2.17 8.50
N TYR A 146 11.95 -1.67 9.71
CA TYR A 146 11.40 -0.37 10.05
C TYR A 146 12.35 0.49 10.86
N GLU A 147 12.12 1.79 10.80
CA GLU A 147 12.66 2.80 11.70
C GLU A 147 11.51 3.60 12.33
N VAL A 148 11.60 3.86 13.63
CA VAL A 148 10.66 4.74 14.33
C VAL A 148 11.02 6.18 14.00
N LYS A 149 10.12 6.90 13.33
CA LYS A 149 10.28 8.32 12.98
C LYS A 149 9.89 9.22 14.14
N ALA A 150 8.84 8.84 14.88
CA ALA A 150 8.32 9.59 16.01
C ALA A 150 7.54 8.69 16.96
N HIS A 151 7.43 9.10 18.22
CA HIS A 151 6.64 8.44 19.25
C HIS A 151 5.84 9.47 20.07
N HIS A 152 4.54 9.22 20.23
CA HIS A 152 3.65 10.02 21.07
C HIS A 152 3.30 9.25 22.35
N ALA A 153 3.90 9.63 23.48
CA ALA A 153 3.82 8.86 24.73
C ALA A 153 2.39 8.77 25.29
N GLN A 154 1.62 9.88 25.32
CA GLN A 154 0.27 9.91 25.89
C GLN A 154 -0.72 9.07 25.08
N GLU A 155 -0.66 9.13 23.76
CA GLU A 155 -1.51 8.33 22.87
C GLU A 155 -0.99 6.89 22.71
N ARG A 156 0.26 6.63 23.12
CA ARG A 156 0.98 5.36 22.96
C ARG A 156 0.98 4.92 21.49
N LEU A 157 1.40 5.84 20.61
CA LEU A 157 1.47 5.63 19.17
C LEU A 157 2.88 5.89 18.66
N SER A 158 3.33 5.11 17.70
CA SER A 158 4.59 5.32 16.99
C SER A 158 4.36 5.43 15.49
N LEU A 159 5.02 6.38 14.86
CA LEU A 159 5.10 6.50 13.40
C LEU A 159 6.33 5.75 12.92
N LEU A 160 6.11 4.77 12.05
CA LEU A 160 7.15 3.95 11.45
C LEU A 160 7.36 4.33 9.98
N ASP A 161 8.62 4.40 9.56
CA ASP A 161 9.02 4.25 8.16
C ASP A 161 9.41 2.78 7.94
N ILE A 162 8.66 2.10 7.08
CA ILE A 162 8.78 0.66 6.85
C ILE A 162 9.34 0.43 5.46
N HIS A 163 10.51 -0.20 5.38
CA HIS A 163 11.03 -0.77 4.14
C HIS A 163 10.47 -2.20 3.98
N LEU A 164 9.53 -2.36 3.05
CA LEU A 164 8.88 -3.63 2.77
C LEU A 164 9.71 -4.45 1.77
N ILE A 165 10.41 -5.48 2.24
CA ILE A 165 11.24 -6.33 1.39
C ILE A 165 10.34 -7.25 0.56
N THR A 166 9.59 -8.12 1.19
CA THR A 166 8.60 -8.98 0.52
C THR A 166 7.23 -8.29 0.42
N GLY A 167 6.35 -8.78 -0.45
CA GLY A 167 5.01 -8.19 -0.69
C GLY A 167 3.86 -9.19 -0.48
N LYS A 168 3.75 -9.82 0.70
CA LYS A 168 2.63 -10.73 1.00
C LYS A 168 1.35 -9.96 1.31
N THR A 169 0.21 -10.58 1.05
CA THR A 169 -1.11 -9.99 1.33
C THR A 169 -1.21 -9.56 2.80
N HIS A 170 -1.57 -8.30 3.03
CA HIS A 170 -1.73 -7.66 4.36
C HIS A 170 -0.47 -7.76 5.24
N GLN A 171 0.73 -7.93 4.67
CA GLN A 171 1.96 -8.26 5.39
C GLN A 171 2.23 -7.35 6.58
N ILE A 172 2.34 -6.03 6.35
CA ILE A 172 2.62 -5.04 7.40
C ILE A 172 1.60 -5.13 8.53
N ARG A 173 0.33 -5.22 8.17
CA ARG A 173 -0.81 -5.27 9.12
C ARG A 173 -0.75 -6.51 10.01
N VAL A 174 -0.51 -7.67 9.40
CA VAL A 174 -0.44 -8.96 10.10
C VAL A 174 0.80 -9.07 10.99
N GLN A 175 1.97 -8.68 10.47
CA GLN A 175 3.22 -8.73 11.24
C GLN A 175 3.18 -7.77 12.44
N ALA A 176 2.64 -6.56 12.27
CA ALA A 176 2.48 -5.58 13.35
C ALA A 176 1.52 -6.10 14.43
N THR A 177 0.37 -6.62 14.04
CA THR A 177 -0.63 -7.16 14.98
C THR A 177 -0.10 -8.36 15.74
N SER A 178 0.65 -9.26 15.11
CA SER A 178 1.23 -10.44 15.76
C SER A 178 2.23 -10.07 16.88
N ARG A 179 2.81 -8.85 16.81
CA ARG A 179 3.72 -8.27 17.80
C ARG A 179 3.05 -7.32 18.78
N GLN A 180 1.70 -7.31 18.83
CA GLN A 180 0.94 -6.41 19.71
C GLN A 180 1.05 -4.91 19.34
N HIS A 181 1.46 -4.59 18.11
CA HIS A 181 1.57 -3.25 17.56
C HIS A 181 0.60 -3.04 16.38
N PRO A 182 -0.71 -3.31 16.51
CA PRO A 182 -1.65 -3.17 15.41
C PRO A 182 -1.63 -1.75 14.84
N LEU A 183 -1.87 -1.63 13.52
CA LEU A 183 -1.98 -0.35 12.86
C LEU A 183 -3.23 0.40 13.32
N ALA A 184 -3.09 1.70 13.50
CA ALA A 184 -4.19 2.59 13.80
C ALA A 184 -5.17 2.65 12.61
N GLY A 185 -6.47 2.56 12.89
CA GLY A 185 -7.51 2.57 11.88
C GLY A 185 -7.67 1.27 11.08
N ASP A 186 -7.00 0.17 11.48
CA ASP A 186 -7.19 -1.13 10.84
C ASP A 186 -8.46 -1.81 11.36
N ASP A 187 -9.49 -1.91 10.51
CA ASP A 187 -10.78 -2.53 10.86
C ASP A 187 -10.78 -4.07 10.75
N VAL A 188 -9.67 -4.70 10.30
CA VAL A 188 -9.56 -6.16 10.13
C VAL A 188 -8.64 -6.79 11.15
N TYR A 189 -7.44 -6.20 11.35
CA TYR A 189 -6.39 -6.72 12.24
C TYR A 189 -6.11 -5.79 13.42
N GLY A 190 -6.79 -4.65 13.50
CA GLY A 190 -6.53 -3.59 14.47
C GLY A 190 -7.13 -3.82 15.85
N ASP A 191 -6.91 -2.83 16.70
CA ASP A 191 -7.53 -2.70 18.01
C ASP A 191 -8.78 -1.79 17.89
N PHE A 192 -9.95 -2.39 17.96
CA PHE A 192 -11.22 -1.67 17.76
C PHE A 192 -11.48 -0.59 18.81
N SER A 193 -11.04 -0.79 20.05
CA SER A 193 -11.19 0.22 21.12
C SER A 193 -10.28 1.41 20.86
N MET A 194 -9.03 1.17 20.48
CA MET A 194 -8.11 2.20 20.03
C MET A 194 -8.67 2.95 18.81
N ASN A 195 -9.15 2.24 17.80
CA ASN A 195 -9.68 2.85 16.58
C ASN A 195 -10.88 3.76 16.87
N LYS A 196 -11.80 3.33 17.77
CA LYS A 196 -12.92 4.16 18.21
C LYS A 196 -12.45 5.45 18.89
N ARG A 197 -11.47 5.34 19.80
CA ARG A 197 -10.87 6.48 20.50
C ARG A 197 -10.18 7.44 19.51
N LEU A 198 -9.32 6.94 18.64
CA LEU A 198 -8.59 7.77 17.67
C LEU A 198 -9.52 8.45 16.65
N ARG A 199 -10.64 7.80 16.30
CA ARG A 199 -11.66 8.44 15.46
C ARG A 199 -12.30 9.65 16.16
N GLN A 200 -12.51 9.58 17.47
CA GLN A 200 -13.10 10.66 18.27
C GLN A 200 -12.09 11.78 18.57
N SER A 201 -10.85 11.41 18.96
CA SER A 201 -9.86 12.39 19.43
C SER A 201 -9.05 13.03 18.29
N LEU A 202 -8.73 12.27 17.24
CA LEU A 202 -7.85 12.71 16.14
C LEU A 202 -8.54 12.72 14.76
N GLY A 203 -9.80 12.30 14.67
CA GLY A 203 -10.52 12.21 13.40
C GLY A 203 -10.02 11.10 12.47
N LEU A 204 -9.24 10.12 12.95
CA LEU A 204 -8.73 9.03 12.14
C LEU A 204 -9.87 8.07 11.74
N LYS A 205 -10.25 8.06 10.45
CA LYS A 205 -11.39 7.29 9.92
C LYS A 205 -10.98 6.15 9.00
N ARG A 206 -9.69 5.91 8.80
CA ARG A 206 -9.16 4.92 7.87
C ARG A 206 -7.87 4.27 8.40
N LEU A 207 -7.45 3.22 7.76
CA LEU A 207 -6.14 2.60 7.97
C LEU A 207 -5.01 3.65 7.79
N ALA A 208 -4.20 3.85 8.82
CA ALA A 208 -3.04 4.73 8.79
C ALA A 208 -1.81 4.02 8.20
N LEU A 209 -1.92 3.68 6.91
CA LEU A 209 -0.87 3.06 6.12
C LEU A 209 -0.81 3.75 4.75
N HIS A 210 0.40 4.22 4.38
CA HIS A 210 0.64 4.98 3.16
C HIS A 210 1.94 4.54 2.50
N ALA A 211 1.88 4.08 1.25
CA ALA A 211 3.03 3.75 0.41
C ALA A 211 3.67 5.06 -0.09
N HIS A 212 4.53 5.66 0.72
CA HIS A 212 4.99 7.03 0.48
C HIS A 212 6.13 7.14 -0.52
N ARG A 213 6.88 6.04 -0.77
CA ARG A 213 8.03 6.11 -1.67
C ARG A 213 8.30 4.78 -2.36
N LEU A 214 8.60 4.87 -3.67
CA LEU A 214 9.15 3.80 -4.50
C LEU A 214 10.51 4.23 -5.04
N GLU A 215 11.50 3.33 -4.98
CA GLU A 215 12.83 3.55 -5.54
C GLU A 215 13.24 2.33 -6.37
N PHE A 216 13.61 2.54 -7.64
CA PHE A 216 13.95 1.47 -8.57
C PHE A 216 14.81 1.98 -9.73
N LYS A 217 15.40 1.06 -10.49
CA LYS A 217 15.97 1.37 -11.80
C LYS A 217 14.88 1.37 -12.84
N HIS A 218 14.75 2.46 -13.57
CA HIS A 218 13.72 2.60 -14.61
C HIS A 218 13.85 1.49 -15.67
N PRO A 219 12.77 0.76 -16.01
CA PRO A 219 12.84 -0.46 -16.82
C PRO A 219 13.34 -0.23 -18.26
N ALA A 220 13.23 0.99 -18.78
CA ALA A 220 13.68 1.32 -20.13
C ALA A 220 15.05 2.04 -20.14
N SER A 221 15.27 3.02 -19.27
CA SER A 221 16.50 3.82 -19.27
C SER A 221 17.61 3.27 -18.35
N GLY A 222 17.27 2.41 -17.38
CA GLY A 222 18.19 1.93 -16.34
C GLY A 222 18.56 2.98 -15.29
N LEU A 223 18.06 4.21 -15.40
CA LEU A 223 18.36 5.28 -14.46
C LEU A 223 17.65 5.04 -13.11
N LYS A 224 18.33 5.42 -12.02
CA LYS A 224 17.70 5.43 -10.69
C LYS A 224 16.53 6.39 -10.70
N THR A 225 15.37 5.87 -10.33
CA THR A 225 14.10 6.60 -10.27
C THR A 225 13.56 6.52 -8.85
N VAL A 226 13.21 7.67 -8.29
CA VAL A 226 12.58 7.80 -6.98
C VAL A 226 11.26 8.53 -7.16
N ILE A 227 10.18 7.93 -6.71
CA ILE A 227 8.83 8.51 -6.77
C ILE A 227 8.31 8.61 -5.35
N GLU A 228 7.93 9.81 -4.95
CA GLU A 228 7.33 10.08 -3.64
C GLU A 228 5.85 10.41 -3.82
N ALA A 229 5.01 9.76 -3.02
CA ALA A 229 3.60 10.06 -2.92
C ALA A 229 3.38 10.99 -1.73
N PRO A 230 2.80 12.18 -1.95
CA PRO A 230 2.50 13.10 -0.86
C PRO A 230 1.51 12.45 0.11
N LEU A 231 1.73 12.70 1.40
CA LEU A 231 0.85 12.22 2.45
C LEU A 231 -0.56 12.81 2.25
N PRO A 232 -1.63 11.99 2.27
CA PRO A 232 -2.99 12.49 2.17
C PRO A 232 -3.35 13.42 3.32
N GLU A 233 -4.15 14.45 3.05
CA GLU A 233 -4.52 15.49 4.03
C GLU A 233 -5.11 14.92 5.33
N ASP A 234 -5.92 13.86 5.23
CA ASP A 234 -6.51 13.18 6.38
C ASP A 234 -5.46 12.54 7.31
N LEU A 235 -4.40 11.93 6.75
CA LEU A 235 -3.29 11.41 7.54
C LEU A 235 -2.35 12.53 7.99
N ALA A 236 -2.09 13.53 7.16
CA ALA A 236 -1.27 14.69 7.51
C ALA A 236 -1.87 15.45 8.71
N GLY A 237 -3.20 15.61 8.74
CA GLY A 237 -3.91 16.21 9.87
C GLY A 237 -3.75 15.41 11.17
N VAL A 238 -3.86 14.08 11.10
CA VAL A 238 -3.65 13.19 12.27
C VAL A 238 -2.20 13.25 12.75
N PHE A 239 -1.23 13.18 11.84
CA PHE A 239 0.20 13.22 12.20
C PHE A 239 0.58 14.58 12.78
N GLY A 240 0.07 15.68 12.20
CA GLY A 240 0.25 17.02 12.74
C GLY A 240 -0.34 17.19 14.14
N ALA A 241 -1.54 16.65 14.40
CA ALA A 241 -2.16 16.68 15.74
C ALA A 241 -1.37 15.88 16.80
N LEU A 242 -0.59 14.87 16.35
CA LEU A 242 0.36 14.14 17.19
C LEU A 242 1.74 14.81 17.30
N GLY A 243 1.95 15.96 16.64
CA GLY A 243 3.24 16.63 16.60
C GLY A 243 4.30 15.92 15.76
N PHE A 244 3.91 15.05 14.84
CA PHE A 244 4.83 14.35 13.95
C PHE A 244 5.11 15.21 12.71
N ALA A 245 6.38 15.51 12.46
CA ALA A 245 6.83 16.11 11.21
C ALA A 245 6.93 15.02 10.13
N CYS A 246 6.27 15.23 9.00
CA CYS A 246 6.29 14.33 7.84
C CYS A 246 6.61 15.12 6.57
#